data_7624df78df530e4e6681888384dbb8b7
#
_entry.id   7624df78df530e4e6681888384dbb8b7
#
_cell.length_a   1.000
_cell.length_b   1.000
_cell.length_c   1.000
_cell.angle_alpha   90.00
_cell.angle_beta   90.00
_cell.angle_gamma   90.00
#
_symmetry.space_group_name_H-M   'P 1'
#
loop_
_entity.id
_entity.type
_entity.pdbx_description
1 polymer ?
#
loop_
_entity_poly.entity_id
_entity_poly.type
_entity_poly.pdbx_seq_one_letter_code
_entity_poly.pdbx_strand_id
1 'polypeptide(L)'
;MSKVLKLCFVAILACVCQTNLSQVLRIAGVAPDLLIVFLVLLTSYTGAYGGFCTGALTAMLYDASVGYVLAINLVAYTFIGWAAPMLRSFLNTKLRKLKHKSILVMMLICFFLTLMREVLYIGYLFLIGSEQSVITVLRALMCAGYSALMILPAGILLRHIMRWHLPARRKQADWVEEKPLQ
;
A
#
# COMPACT_ATOMS: atom_id res chain seq x y z
N MET A 1 -8.34 0.88 22.67
CA MET A 1 -7.20 1.41 21.90
C MET A 1 -7.67 2.48 20.95
N SER A 2 -7.06 3.66 20.95
CA SER A 2 -7.37 4.74 20.00
C SER A 2 -7.09 4.29 18.54
N LYS A 3 -7.80 4.86 17.58
CA LYS A 3 -7.58 4.54 16.14
C LYS A 3 -6.13 4.79 15.73
N VAL A 4 -5.53 5.84 16.28
CA VAL A 4 -4.12 6.21 16.03
C VAL A 4 -3.16 5.12 16.51
N LEU A 5 -3.37 4.58 17.71
CA LEU A 5 -2.50 3.53 18.26
C LEU A 5 -2.51 2.26 17.40
N LYS A 6 -3.67 1.90 16.82
CA LYS A 6 -3.78 0.77 15.89
C LYS A 6 -3.05 1.03 14.57
N LEU A 7 -3.14 2.26 14.05
CA LEU A 7 -2.41 2.66 12.85
C LEU A 7 -0.90 2.59 13.07
N CYS A 8 -0.42 3.12 14.19
CA CYS A 8 1.00 3.03 14.56
C CYS A 8 1.45 1.57 14.69
N PHE A 9 0.65 0.73 15.36
CA PHE A 9 0.96 -0.69 15.51
C PHE A 9 1.06 -1.41 14.15
N VAL A 10 0.11 -1.17 13.25
CA VAL A 10 0.14 -1.77 11.90
C VAL A 10 1.32 -1.23 11.08
N ALA A 11 1.67 0.05 11.22
CA ALA A 11 2.83 0.63 10.55
C ALA A 11 4.14 -0.01 11.02
N ILE A 12 4.32 -0.18 12.34
CA ILE A 12 5.48 -0.87 12.91
C ILE A 12 5.52 -2.32 12.45
N LEU A 13 4.38 -3.03 12.49
CA LEU A 13 4.28 -4.41 12.01
C LEU A 13 4.68 -4.52 10.54
N ALA A 14 4.22 -3.60 9.69
CA ALA A 14 4.57 -3.56 8.28
C ALA A 14 6.08 -3.38 8.08
N CYS A 15 6.73 -2.49 8.85
CA CYS A 15 8.18 -2.29 8.79
C CYS A 15 8.95 -3.54 9.24
N VAL A 16 8.53 -4.18 10.34
CA VAL A 16 9.15 -5.44 10.81
C VAL A 16 8.96 -6.55 9.80
N CYS A 17 7.79 -6.67 9.18
CA CYS A 17 7.56 -7.63 8.11
C CYS A 17 8.43 -7.33 6.89
N GLN A 18 8.59 -6.08 6.50
CA GLN A 18 9.44 -5.70 5.37
C GLN A 18 10.90 -6.03 5.62
N THR A 19 11.44 -5.74 6.79
CA THR A 19 12.86 -5.96 7.08
C THR A 19 13.22 -7.43 7.26
N ASN A 20 12.35 -8.21 7.90
CA ASN A 20 12.64 -9.61 8.23
C ASN A 20 11.98 -10.59 7.23
N LEU A 21 10.67 -10.45 7.00
CA LEU A 21 9.91 -11.43 6.22
C LEU A 21 10.19 -11.30 4.71
N SER A 22 10.46 -10.10 4.20
CA SER A 22 10.79 -9.93 2.79
C SER A 22 12.06 -10.68 2.38
N GLN A 23 13.02 -10.82 3.29
CA GLN A 23 14.25 -11.57 3.05
C GLN A 23 13.98 -13.08 2.94
N VAL A 24 13.10 -13.61 3.79
CA VAL A 24 12.69 -15.03 3.75
C VAL A 24 11.86 -15.32 2.51
N LEU A 25 11.03 -14.38 2.08
CA LEU A 25 10.18 -14.48 0.90
C LEU A 25 10.92 -14.17 -0.42
N ARG A 26 12.22 -13.98 -0.38
CA ARG A 26 13.02 -13.64 -1.57
C ARG A 26 13.14 -14.85 -2.50
N ILE A 27 12.52 -14.74 -3.69
CA ILE A 27 12.55 -15.78 -4.73
C ILE A 27 13.33 -15.24 -5.93
N ALA A 28 14.34 -15.99 -6.41
CA ALA A 28 15.16 -15.59 -7.55
C ALA A 28 15.79 -14.19 -7.43
N GLY A 29 16.11 -13.74 -6.22
CA GLY A 29 16.69 -12.43 -5.97
C GLY A 29 15.67 -11.28 -5.90
N VAL A 30 14.37 -11.56 -6.06
CA VAL A 30 13.27 -10.59 -5.98
C VAL A 30 12.52 -10.78 -4.67
N ALA A 31 12.38 -9.70 -3.89
CA ALA A 31 11.57 -9.68 -2.67
C ALA A 31 10.30 -8.85 -2.90
N PRO A 32 9.16 -9.23 -2.29
CA PRO A 32 7.94 -8.45 -2.38
C PRO A 32 8.05 -7.17 -1.56
N ASP A 33 7.40 -6.09 -2.00
CA ASP A 33 7.28 -4.86 -1.22
C ASP A 33 6.05 -4.96 -0.29
N LEU A 34 6.29 -5.49 0.91
CA LEU A 34 5.23 -5.67 1.90
C LEU A 34 4.73 -4.34 2.47
N LEU A 35 5.55 -3.27 2.46
CA LEU A 35 5.10 -1.94 2.90
C LEU A 35 3.97 -1.43 2.02
N ILE A 36 4.10 -1.51 0.70
CA ILE A 36 3.04 -1.10 -0.24
C ILE A 36 1.80 -1.99 -0.05
N VAL A 37 1.99 -3.30 0.11
CA VAL A 37 0.88 -4.24 0.37
C VAL A 37 0.07 -3.83 1.60
N PHE A 38 0.74 -3.62 2.74
CA PHE A 38 0.09 -3.19 3.98
C PHE A 38 -0.53 -1.79 3.85
N LEU A 39 0.15 -0.87 3.17
CA LEU A 39 -0.32 0.50 2.97
C LEU A 39 -1.60 0.52 2.12
N VAL A 40 -1.65 -0.19 0.99
CA VAL A 40 -2.85 -0.32 0.14
C VAL A 40 -4.02 -0.93 0.90
N LEU A 41 -3.77 -1.94 1.72
CA LEU A 41 -4.81 -2.55 2.55
C LEU A 41 -5.28 -1.59 3.65
N LEU A 42 -4.38 -0.90 4.34
CA LEU A 42 -4.68 0.00 5.43
C LEU A 42 -5.45 1.25 4.97
N THR A 43 -5.07 1.83 3.83
CA THR A 43 -5.75 2.98 3.24
C THR A 43 -7.20 2.70 2.86
N SER A 44 -7.54 1.43 2.68
CA SER A 44 -8.93 0.99 2.48
C SER A 44 -9.84 1.27 3.68
N TYR A 45 -9.26 1.46 4.86
CA TYR A 45 -9.97 1.73 6.12
C TYR A 45 -9.83 3.18 6.58
N THR A 46 -8.75 3.87 6.19
CA THR A 46 -8.40 5.20 6.68
C THR A 46 -8.73 6.34 5.72
N GLY A 47 -8.91 6.02 4.43
CA GLY A 47 -9.11 7.04 3.38
C GLY A 47 -7.81 7.79 3.02
N ALA A 48 -7.93 8.85 2.21
CA ALA A 48 -6.78 9.55 1.62
C ALA A 48 -5.89 10.25 2.65
N TYR A 49 -6.50 11.01 3.58
CA TYR A 49 -5.73 11.71 4.63
C TYR A 49 -5.05 10.74 5.59
N GLY A 50 -5.77 9.71 6.04
CA GLY A 50 -5.19 8.67 6.88
C GLY A 50 -4.10 7.89 6.15
N GLY A 51 -4.28 7.64 4.85
CA GLY A 51 -3.28 7.01 3.99
C GLY A 51 -2.02 7.85 3.84
N PHE A 52 -2.15 9.15 3.63
CA PHE A 52 -1.03 10.08 3.58
C PHE A 52 -0.20 10.04 4.87
N CYS A 53 -0.85 10.20 6.03
CA CYS A 53 -0.17 10.17 7.32
C CYS A 53 0.48 8.82 7.62
N THR A 54 -0.19 7.71 7.30
CA THR A 54 0.37 6.36 7.50
C THR A 54 1.49 6.06 6.53
N GLY A 55 1.41 6.55 5.29
CA GLY A 55 2.48 6.45 4.30
C GLY A 55 3.75 7.18 4.75
N ALA A 56 3.61 8.41 5.23
CA ALA A 56 4.72 9.18 5.78
C ALA A 56 5.34 8.48 7.01
N LEU A 57 4.51 8.02 7.94
CA LEU A 57 4.97 7.33 9.15
C LEU A 57 5.72 6.02 8.81
N THR A 58 5.17 5.19 7.92
CA THR A 58 5.82 3.94 7.50
C THR A 58 7.13 4.19 6.78
N ALA A 59 7.19 5.23 5.93
CA ALA A 59 8.41 5.61 5.25
C ALA A 59 9.50 6.04 6.24
N MET A 60 9.17 6.92 7.19
CA MET A 60 10.10 7.36 8.22
C MET A 60 10.64 6.19 9.06
N LEU A 61 9.76 5.29 9.49
CA LEU A 61 10.15 4.11 10.26
C LEU A 61 11.04 3.17 9.45
N TYR A 62 10.74 2.98 8.19
CA TYR A 62 11.51 2.13 7.30
C TYR A 62 12.90 2.71 7.05
N ASP A 63 12.99 4.00 6.70
CA ASP A 63 14.26 4.68 6.45
C ASP A 63 15.14 4.72 7.69
N ALA A 64 14.54 4.93 8.88
CA ALA A 64 15.25 4.84 10.16
C ALA A 64 15.79 3.43 10.45
N SER A 65 15.10 2.38 9.96
CA SER A 65 15.50 0.98 10.18
C SER A 65 16.60 0.52 9.23
N VAL A 66 16.64 1.03 7.99
CA VAL A 66 17.51 0.54 6.92
C VAL A 66 18.68 1.49 6.65
N GLY A 67 18.61 2.73 7.12
CA GLY A 67 19.69 3.72 7.01
C GLY A 67 19.93 4.23 5.59
N TYR A 68 18.97 4.08 4.68
CA TYR A 68 19.06 4.53 3.30
C TYR A 68 18.48 5.94 3.08
N VAL A 69 18.66 6.45 1.87
CA VAL A 69 18.34 7.83 1.44
C VAL A 69 16.89 8.21 1.77
N LEU A 70 16.75 8.99 2.82
CA LEU A 70 15.51 9.35 3.51
C LEU A 70 14.44 9.96 2.58
N ALA A 71 14.84 10.70 1.56
CA ALA A 71 13.91 11.53 0.80
C ALA A 71 13.03 10.75 -0.18
N ILE A 72 13.55 9.74 -0.87
CA ILE A 72 12.82 9.07 -1.96
C ILE A 72 11.73 8.14 -1.43
N ASN A 73 12.05 7.36 -0.42
CA ASN A 73 11.06 6.46 0.18
C ASN A 73 9.96 7.27 0.86
N LEU A 74 10.32 8.38 1.55
CA LEU A 74 9.34 9.27 2.17
C LEU A 74 8.34 9.81 1.12
N VAL A 75 8.83 10.35 0.02
CA VAL A 75 7.97 10.86 -1.06
C VAL A 75 7.15 9.73 -1.68
N ALA A 76 7.77 8.61 -2.02
CA ALA A 76 7.11 7.50 -2.69
C ALA A 76 5.98 6.90 -1.83
N TYR A 77 6.25 6.50 -0.60
CA TYR A 77 5.23 5.86 0.25
C TYR A 77 4.15 6.84 0.73
N THR A 78 4.49 8.12 0.94
CA THR A 78 3.49 9.15 1.26
C THR A 78 2.54 9.36 0.09
N PHE A 79 3.07 9.46 -1.13
CA PHE A 79 2.26 9.59 -2.34
C PHE A 79 1.40 8.34 -2.58
N ILE A 80 1.97 7.14 -2.41
CA ILE A 80 1.24 5.87 -2.52
C ILE A 80 0.09 5.83 -1.52
N GLY A 81 0.33 6.23 -0.27
CA GLY A 81 -0.70 6.28 0.77
C GLY A 81 -1.87 7.20 0.42
N TRP A 82 -1.60 8.32 -0.23
CA TRP A 82 -2.61 9.25 -0.70
C TRP A 82 -3.31 8.75 -1.98
N ALA A 83 -2.57 8.23 -2.95
CA ALA A 83 -3.08 7.84 -4.26
C ALA A 83 -3.90 6.53 -4.21
N ALA A 84 -3.55 5.57 -3.36
CA ALA A 84 -4.20 4.27 -3.29
C ALA A 84 -5.72 4.34 -3.08
N PRO A 85 -6.28 5.11 -2.13
CA PRO A 85 -7.73 5.20 -1.95
C PRO A 85 -8.42 5.97 -3.08
N MET A 86 -7.76 6.95 -3.69
CA MET A 86 -8.29 7.66 -4.86
C MET A 86 -8.41 6.74 -6.06
N LEU A 87 -7.34 5.98 -6.35
CA LEU A 87 -7.32 5.01 -7.44
C LEU A 87 -8.36 3.90 -7.22
N ARG A 88 -8.55 3.48 -5.98
CA ARG A 88 -9.59 2.52 -5.60
C ARG A 88 -10.99 3.06 -5.87
N SER A 89 -11.28 4.30 -5.52
CA SER A 89 -12.58 4.94 -5.79
C SER A 89 -12.85 4.99 -7.29
N PHE A 90 -11.87 5.43 -8.06
CA PHE A 90 -11.94 5.51 -9.51
C PHE A 90 -12.18 4.13 -10.16
N LEU A 91 -11.39 3.12 -9.80
CA LEU A 91 -11.51 1.77 -10.34
C LEU A 91 -12.82 1.08 -9.93
N ASN A 92 -13.29 1.29 -8.71
CA ASN A 92 -14.58 0.76 -8.26
C ASN A 92 -15.75 1.33 -9.08
N THR A 93 -15.68 2.60 -9.47
CA THR A 93 -16.70 3.23 -10.31
C THR A 93 -16.68 2.65 -11.72
N LYS A 94 -15.51 2.47 -12.30
CA LYS A 94 -15.34 1.91 -13.67
C LYS A 94 -15.68 0.42 -13.74
N LEU A 95 -15.27 -0.35 -12.73
CA LEU A 95 -15.44 -1.80 -12.71
C LEU A 95 -16.74 -2.27 -12.02
N ARG A 96 -17.78 -1.47 -11.95
CA ARG A 96 -19.04 -1.73 -11.23
C ARG A 96 -19.74 -3.07 -11.57
N LYS A 97 -19.42 -3.69 -12.70
CA LYS A 97 -20.07 -4.93 -13.21
C LYS A 97 -19.49 -6.26 -12.69
N LEU A 98 -18.31 -6.28 -12.04
CA LEU A 98 -17.63 -7.51 -11.64
C LEU A 98 -17.95 -7.91 -10.19
N LYS A 99 -18.41 -9.14 -9.96
CA LYS A 99 -18.87 -9.65 -8.65
C LYS A 99 -17.73 -9.86 -7.60
N HIS A 100 -16.49 -10.10 -8.04
CA HIS A 100 -15.31 -10.33 -7.19
C HIS A 100 -14.36 -9.12 -7.09
N LYS A 101 -14.89 -7.92 -7.16
CA LYS A 101 -14.21 -6.65 -7.37
C LYS A 101 -13.13 -6.27 -6.37
N SER A 102 -13.38 -6.46 -5.08
CA SER A 102 -12.60 -5.74 -4.06
C SER A 102 -11.15 -6.20 -3.99
N ILE A 103 -10.89 -7.50 -4.10
CA ILE A 103 -9.55 -8.06 -3.99
C ILE A 103 -8.77 -7.82 -5.29
N LEU A 104 -9.39 -8.08 -6.43
CA LEU A 104 -8.75 -7.91 -7.73
C LEU A 104 -8.37 -6.44 -8.00
N VAL A 105 -9.24 -5.50 -7.61
CA VAL A 105 -8.94 -4.06 -7.66
C VAL A 105 -7.77 -3.70 -6.75
N MET A 106 -7.70 -4.26 -5.54
CA MET A 106 -6.57 -4.03 -4.63
C MET A 106 -5.26 -4.60 -5.19
N MET A 107 -5.28 -5.79 -5.79
CA MET A 107 -4.11 -6.40 -6.44
C MET A 107 -3.62 -5.51 -7.59
N LEU A 108 -4.52 -5.02 -8.40
CA LEU A 108 -4.21 -4.17 -9.54
C LEU A 108 -3.63 -2.81 -9.08
N ILE A 109 -4.20 -2.21 -8.05
CA ILE A 109 -3.69 -0.98 -7.43
C ILE A 109 -2.29 -1.22 -6.86
N CYS A 110 -2.09 -2.32 -6.13
CA CYS A 110 -0.79 -2.67 -5.57
C CYS A 110 0.26 -2.86 -6.67
N PHE A 111 -0.09 -3.57 -7.74
CA PHE A 111 0.79 -3.76 -8.89
C PHE A 111 1.26 -2.44 -9.48
N PHE A 112 0.33 -1.53 -9.81
CA PHE A 112 0.67 -0.23 -10.40
C PHE A 112 1.46 0.67 -9.45
N LEU A 113 1.11 0.70 -8.17
CA LEU A 113 1.81 1.53 -7.20
C LEU A 113 3.22 1.01 -6.90
N THR A 114 3.39 -0.32 -6.84
CA THR A 114 4.72 -0.93 -6.70
C THR A 114 5.57 -0.64 -7.95
N LEU A 115 4.98 -0.80 -9.13
CA LEU A 115 5.68 -0.49 -10.38
C LEU A 115 6.11 0.99 -10.43
N MET A 116 5.23 1.90 -10.05
CA MET A 116 5.53 3.33 -9.98
C MET A 116 6.69 3.62 -9.02
N ARG A 117 6.70 3.00 -7.86
CA ARG A 117 7.80 3.13 -6.90
C ARG A 117 9.12 2.62 -7.48
N GLU A 118 9.11 1.46 -8.14
CA GLU A 118 10.31 0.90 -8.78
C GLU A 118 10.83 1.80 -9.90
N VAL A 119 9.94 2.39 -10.71
CA VAL A 119 10.31 3.34 -11.76
C VAL A 119 10.96 4.59 -11.16
N LEU A 120 10.42 5.13 -10.06
CA LEU A 120 11.03 6.26 -9.35
C LEU A 120 12.43 5.91 -8.82
N TYR A 121 12.59 4.69 -8.29
CA TYR A 121 13.88 4.23 -7.79
C TYR A 121 14.91 4.03 -8.92
N ILE A 122 14.51 3.45 -10.04
CA ILE A 122 15.36 3.29 -11.23
C ILE A 122 15.75 4.68 -11.78
N GLY A 123 14.79 5.61 -11.85
CA GLY A 123 15.06 6.99 -12.27
C GLY A 123 16.08 7.69 -11.36
N TYR A 124 15.98 7.50 -10.06
CA TYR A 124 16.96 8.00 -9.11
C TYR A 124 18.37 7.41 -9.34
N LEU A 125 18.45 6.08 -9.51
CA LEU A 125 19.73 5.42 -9.80
C LEU A 125 20.37 5.94 -11.10
N PHE A 126 19.55 6.21 -12.11
CA PHE A 126 20.00 6.80 -13.36
C PHE A 126 20.59 8.21 -13.16
N LEU A 127 19.94 9.04 -12.31
CA LEU A 127 20.43 10.39 -11.97
C LEU A 127 21.78 10.38 -11.24
N ILE A 128 22.07 9.34 -10.46
CA ILE A 128 23.36 9.16 -9.77
C ILE A 128 24.43 8.59 -10.70
N GLY A 129 24.09 8.29 -11.96
CA GLY A 129 25.04 7.78 -12.95
C GLY A 129 25.31 6.27 -12.85
N SER A 130 24.44 5.50 -12.17
CA SER A 130 24.55 4.05 -12.17
C SER A 130 23.97 3.45 -13.45
N GLU A 131 24.74 2.60 -14.14
CA GLU A 131 24.28 1.89 -15.32
C GLU A 131 23.14 0.92 -14.97
N GLN A 132 21.99 1.13 -15.63
CA GLN A 132 20.82 0.28 -15.43
C GLN A 132 20.73 -0.79 -16.52
N SER A 133 20.65 -2.04 -16.12
CA SER A 133 20.46 -3.17 -17.02
C SER A 133 18.98 -3.47 -17.26
N VAL A 134 18.66 -4.08 -18.41
CA VAL A 134 17.32 -4.63 -18.70
C VAL A 134 16.85 -5.59 -17.59
N ILE A 135 17.80 -6.26 -16.94
CA ILE A 135 17.51 -7.15 -15.79
C ILE A 135 16.87 -6.40 -14.64
N THR A 136 17.23 -5.11 -14.42
CA THR A 136 16.64 -4.27 -13.37
C THR A 136 15.16 -4.00 -13.63
N VAL A 137 14.79 -3.74 -14.87
CA VAL A 137 13.39 -3.52 -15.27
C VAL A 137 12.57 -4.81 -15.09
N LEU A 138 13.14 -5.96 -15.49
CA LEU A 138 12.47 -7.24 -15.31
C LEU A 138 12.25 -7.59 -13.83
N ARG A 139 13.23 -7.30 -12.97
CA ARG A 139 13.11 -7.45 -11.51
C ARG A 139 12.01 -6.54 -10.95
N ALA A 140 11.88 -5.31 -11.42
CA ALA A 140 10.83 -4.39 -11.00
C ALA A 140 9.43 -4.93 -11.33
N LEU A 141 9.25 -5.48 -12.53
CA LEU A 141 7.99 -6.13 -12.94
C LEU A 141 7.67 -7.36 -12.07
N MET A 142 8.67 -8.21 -11.80
CA MET A 142 8.50 -9.37 -10.93
C MET A 142 8.17 -8.95 -9.49
N CYS A 143 8.82 -7.92 -8.96
CA CYS A 143 8.53 -7.34 -7.65
C CYS A 143 7.09 -6.85 -7.57
N ALA A 144 6.61 -6.11 -8.57
CA ALA A 144 5.24 -5.61 -8.62
C ALA A 144 4.21 -6.76 -8.68
N GLY A 145 4.44 -7.78 -9.52
CA GLY A 145 3.58 -8.96 -9.59
C GLY A 145 3.54 -9.75 -8.29
N TYR A 146 4.72 -9.96 -7.67
CA TYR A 146 4.82 -10.66 -6.40
C TYR A 146 4.14 -9.90 -5.26
N SER A 147 4.34 -8.59 -5.18
CA SER A 147 3.67 -7.73 -4.19
C SER A 147 2.15 -7.75 -4.35
N ALA A 148 1.65 -7.75 -5.58
CA ALA A 148 0.21 -7.87 -5.85
C ALA A 148 -0.36 -9.20 -5.36
N LEU A 149 0.35 -10.33 -5.51
CA LEU A 149 -0.06 -11.64 -5.00
C LEU A 149 -0.08 -11.67 -3.47
N MET A 150 0.85 -10.95 -2.81
CA MET A 150 0.92 -10.86 -1.35
C MET A 150 -0.28 -10.15 -0.71
N ILE A 151 -1.10 -9.44 -1.46
CA ILE A 151 -2.38 -8.88 -0.96
C ILE A 151 -3.31 -9.97 -0.42
N LEU A 152 -3.28 -11.17 -0.98
CA LEU A 152 -4.17 -12.26 -0.54
C LEU A 152 -3.88 -12.68 0.92
N PRO A 153 -2.66 -13.14 1.26
CA PRO A 153 -2.35 -13.54 2.63
C PRO A 153 -2.32 -12.35 3.59
N ALA A 154 -1.78 -11.19 3.18
CA ALA A 154 -1.76 -9.98 4.01
C ALA A 154 -3.18 -9.45 4.29
N GLY A 155 -4.09 -9.55 3.33
CA GLY A 155 -5.49 -9.17 3.51
C GLY A 155 -6.24 -10.05 4.51
N ILE A 156 -5.94 -11.34 4.57
CA ILE A 156 -6.49 -12.27 5.58
C ILE A 156 -5.94 -11.90 6.96
N LEU A 157 -4.63 -11.71 7.07
CA LEU A 157 -3.96 -11.32 8.31
C LEU A 157 -4.51 -9.98 8.85
N LEU A 158 -4.57 -8.96 8.00
CA LEU A 158 -5.05 -7.64 8.41
C LEU A 158 -6.53 -7.66 8.81
N ARG A 159 -7.36 -8.43 8.10
CA ARG A 159 -8.76 -8.62 8.50
C ARG A 159 -8.87 -9.24 9.89
N HIS A 160 -8.02 -10.20 10.22
CA HIS A 160 -8.01 -10.83 11.54
C HIS A 160 -7.63 -9.82 12.62
N ILE A 161 -6.58 -9.03 12.40
CA ILE A 161 -6.10 -7.98 13.31
C ILE A 161 -7.16 -6.86 13.49
N MET A 162 -7.78 -6.44 12.39
CA MET A 162 -8.75 -5.34 12.40
C MET A 162 -10.15 -5.77 12.87
N ARG A 163 -10.51 -7.05 12.73
CA ARG A 163 -11.82 -7.61 13.10
C ARG A 163 -12.11 -7.54 14.59
N TRP A 164 -11.08 -7.42 15.40
CA TRP A 164 -11.23 -7.37 16.84
C TRP A 164 -11.99 -6.14 17.36
N HIS A 165 -12.21 -5.07 16.57
CA HIS A 165 -12.95 -3.88 17.04
C HIS A 165 -13.47 -2.97 15.90
N LEU A 166 -14.05 -3.49 14.84
CA LEU A 166 -14.85 -2.64 13.96
C LEU A 166 -16.29 -2.65 14.47
N PRO A 167 -16.85 -1.50 14.94
CA PRO A 167 -18.30 -1.37 15.01
C PRO A 167 -18.85 -1.58 13.61
N ALA A 168 -19.94 -2.35 13.54
CA ALA A 168 -20.64 -2.67 12.31
C ALA A 168 -20.72 -1.43 11.39
N ARG A 169 -20.37 -1.65 10.13
CA ARG A 169 -20.41 -0.70 9.02
C ARG A 169 -21.63 0.23 9.18
N ARG A 170 -21.45 1.40 9.80
CA ARG A 170 -22.46 2.44 9.78
C ARG A 170 -22.68 2.77 8.31
N LYS A 171 -23.90 2.53 7.87
CA LYS A 171 -24.39 2.86 6.54
C LYS A 171 -24.03 4.32 6.26
N GLN A 172 -23.08 4.54 5.40
CA GLN A 172 -22.71 5.87 4.93
C GLN A 172 -23.68 6.33 3.82
N ALA A 173 -24.84 5.66 3.75
CA ALA A 173 -25.90 5.93 2.79
C ALA A 173 -26.93 6.97 3.28
N ASP A 174 -26.95 7.27 4.59
CA ASP A 174 -28.10 8.00 5.15
C ASP A 174 -27.90 9.54 5.16
N TRP A 175 -26.78 10.07 4.65
CA TRP A 175 -26.55 11.52 4.64
C TRP A 175 -26.96 12.23 3.35
N VAL A 176 -27.45 11.49 2.35
CA VAL A 176 -27.80 12.07 1.02
C VAL A 176 -29.32 12.18 0.83
N GLU A 177 -30.13 11.56 1.69
CA GLU A 177 -31.59 11.49 1.48
C GLU A 177 -32.47 12.40 2.38
N GLU A 178 -31.90 13.22 3.24
CA GLU A 178 -32.71 14.14 4.05
C GLU A 178 -32.44 15.62 3.74
N LYS A 179 -32.86 16.09 2.57
CA LYS A 179 -33.39 17.45 2.41
C LYS A 179 -34.48 17.48 1.33
N PRO A 180 -35.75 17.29 1.68
CA PRO A 180 -36.80 17.81 0.84
C PRO A 180 -36.74 19.35 0.88
N LEU A 181 -36.55 19.94 -0.28
CA LEU A 181 -36.73 21.37 -0.50
C LEU A 181 -38.18 21.73 -0.16
N GLN A 182 -38.36 22.52 0.87
CA GLN A 182 -39.53 23.38 1.04
C GLN A 182 -39.14 24.82 0.70
#